data_7d43caefb94d38acc179df0f19aef4a2
#
_entry.id   7d43caefb94d38acc179df0f19aef4a2
#
_cell.length_a   1.000
_cell.length_b   1.000
_cell.length_c   1.000
_cell.angle_alpha   90.00
_cell.angle_beta   90.00
_cell.angle_gamma   90.00
#
_symmetry.space_group_name_H-M   'P 1'
#
loop_
_entity.id
_entity.type
_entity.pdbx_description
1 polymer ?
#
loop_
_entity_poly.entity_id
_entity_poly.type
_entity_poly.pdbx_seq_one_letter_code
_entity_poly.pdbx_strand_id
1 'polypeptide(L)'
;MIVRNPEGKTFEEIYINANEKASNDSGSKTFGEKDTLSVPNLNIANMKRYYELENKPFKNKDNEPIFISQAYQTIKMTLNNKGGSVKSEAGLITQKYAGKIETDPRDFNFNDKFTMFLLSDSNTPYFALNVEDIKDFQ
;
A
#
# COMPACT_ATOMS: atom_id res chain seq x y z
N MET A 1 -3.55 1.58 5.15
CA MET A 1 -4.75 2.25 4.59
C MET A 1 -5.11 1.59 3.27
N ILE A 2 -6.40 1.31 3.02
CA ILE A 2 -6.90 0.85 1.71
C ILE A 2 -7.98 1.84 1.27
N VAL A 3 -7.91 2.28 0.03
CA VAL A 3 -8.81 3.28 -0.58
C VAL A 3 -9.54 2.61 -1.74
N ARG A 4 -10.85 2.44 -1.60
CA ARG A 4 -11.72 1.90 -2.65
C ARG A 4 -12.02 3.01 -3.66
N ASN A 5 -12.02 2.67 -4.97
CA ASN A 5 -12.26 3.61 -6.07
C ASN A 5 -11.42 4.88 -5.91
N PRO A 6 -10.09 4.76 -5.96
CA PRO A 6 -9.18 5.87 -5.68
C PRO A 6 -9.41 7.03 -6.66
N GLU A 7 -9.40 8.25 -6.13
CA GLU A 7 -9.51 9.48 -6.91
C GLU A 7 -8.18 10.23 -6.86
N GLY A 8 -7.55 10.41 -8.01
CA GLY A 8 -6.26 11.08 -8.17
C GLY A 8 -5.45 10.43 -9.29
N LYS A 9 -4.47 11.17 -9.81
CA LYS A 9 -3.55 10.70 -10.87
C LYS A 9 -2.22 10.18 -10.31
N THR A 10 -1.89 10.57 -9.10
CA THR A 10 -0.67 10.17 -8.40
C THR A 10 -1.01 9.54 -7.06
N PHE A 11 -0.09 8.75 -6.51
CA PHE A 11 -0.27 8.18 -5.16
C PHE A 11 -0.41 9.27 -4.08
N GLU A 12 0.28 10.39 -4.24
CA GLU A 12 0.18 11.54 -3.34
C GLU A 12 -1.22 12.15 -3.36
N GLU A 13 -1.77 12.42 -4.54
CA GLU A 13 -3.14 12.93 -4.68
C GLU A 13 -4.17 11.97 -4.08
N ILE A 14 -4.06 10.68 -4.36
CA ILE A 14 -4.96 9.66 -3.79
C ILE A 14 -4.88 9.64 -2.27
N TYR A 15 -3.67 9.73 -1.71
CA TYR A 15 -3.47 9.73 -0.27
C TYR A 15 -4.07 10.96 0.40
N ILE A 16 -3.85 12.16 -0.16
CA ILE A 16 -4.40 13.42 0.34
C ILE A 16 -5.92 13.37 0.29
N ASN A 17 -6.51 13.05 -0.86
CA ASN A 17 -7.95 12.98 -1.05
C ASN A 17 -8.62 11.98 -0.09
N ALA A 18 -7.99 10.83 0.15
CA ALA A 18 -8.49 9.83 1.07
C ALA A 18 -8.48 10.32 2.53
N ASN A 19 -7.43 11.02 2.95
CA ASN A 19 -7.35 11.59 4.29
C ASN A 19 -8.36 12.73 4.50
N GLU A 20 -8.56 13.58 3.52
CA GLU A 20 -9.58 14.66 3.56
C GLU A 20 -10.97 14.06 3.68
N LYS A 21 -11.32 13.06 2.88
CA LYS A 21 -12.61 12.35 2.98
C LYS A 21 -12.78 11.70 4.35
N ALA A 22 -11.75 11.01 4.86
CA ALA A 22 -11.80 10.38 6.18
C ALA A 22 -11.92 11.39 7.33
N SER A 23 -11.35 12.59 7.18
CA SER A 23 -11.43 13.66 8.19
C SER A 23 -12.81 14.29 8.24
N ASN A 24 -13.47 14.42 7.08
CA ASN A 24 -14.80 15.00 6.93
C ASN A 24 -15.93 14.00 7.20
N ASP A 25 -15.61 12.69 7.29
CA ASP A 25 -16.60 11.67 7.59
C ASP A 25 -16.99 11.70 9.07
N SER A 26 -18.28 11.85 9.33
CA SER A 26 -18.88 11.81 10.67
C SER A 26 -19.28 10.39 11.13
N GLY A 27 -19.12 9.39 10.30
CA GLY A 27 -19.43 7.99 10.59
C GLY A 27 -18.52 7.37 11.64
N SER A 28 -18.87 6.17 12.10
CA SER A 28 -18.04 5.40 13.02
C SER A 28 -16.71 5.04 12.38
N LYS A 29 -15.60 5.41 13.02
CA LYS A 29 -14.23 5.06 12.59
C LYS A 29 -13.76 3.72 13.15
N THR A 30 -14.60 3.04 13.93
CA THR A 30 -14.29 1.74 14.54
C THR A 30 -14.97 0.63 13.75
N PHE A 31 -14.24 -0.46 13.50
CA PHE A 31 -14.80 -1.65 12.88
C PHE A 31 -15.70 -2.38 13.88
N GLY A 32 -16.98 -2.56 13.52
CA GLY A 32 -17.99 -3.19 14.39
C GLY A 32 -17.99 -4.73 14.28
N GLU A 33 -18.65 -5.39 15.23
CA GLU A 33 -18.74 -6.86 15.25
C GLU A 33 -19.47 -7.46 14.02
N LYS A 34 -20.40 -6.70 13.45
CA LYS A 34 -21.18 -7.11 12.27
C LYS A 34 -20.61 -6.61 10.95
N ASP A 35 -19.56 -5.79 11.00
CA ASP A 35 -18.91 -5.30 9.79
C ASP A 35 -18.12 -6.44 9.12
N THR A 36 -18.14 -6.47 7.81
CA THR A 36 -17.36 -7.42 7.02
C THR A 36 -16.24 -6.73 6.27
N LEU A 37 -15.11 -7.41 6.16
CA LEU A 37 -13.96 -6.96 5.40
C LEU A 37 -13.54 -8.08 4.44
N SER A 38 -13.64 -7.82 3.16
CA SER A 38 -13.18 -8.69 2.09
C SER A 38 -12.07 -8.01 1.30
N VAL A 39 -10.86 -8.52 1.43
CA VAL A 39 -9.67 -8.07 0.68
C VAL A 39 -9.14 -9.28 -0.09
N PRO A 40 -8.83 -9.14 -1.39
CA PRO A 40 -8.32 -10.26 -2.18
C PRO A 40 -6.96 -10.72 -1.68
N ASN A 41 -6.67 -12.00 -1.87
CA ASN A 41 -5.31 -12.49 -1.71
C ASN A 41 -4.46 -11.92 -2.84
N LEU A 42 -3.37 -11.25 -2.50
CA LEU A 42 -2.42 -10.70 -3.45
C LEU A 42 -1.09 -11.41 -3.32
N ASN A 43 -0.51 -11.81 -4.44
CA ASN A 43 0.84 -12.34 -4.51
C ASN A 43 1.59 -11.64 -5.63
N ILE A 44 2.36 -10.63 -5.26
CA ILE A 44 3.07 -9.78 -6.18
C ILE A 44 4.55 -10.12 -6.11
N ALA A 45 5.12 -10.45 -7.27
CA ALA A 45 6.56 -10.59 -7.46
C ALA A 45 6.93 -9.83 -8.74
N ASN A 46 7.36 -8.60 -8.61
CA ASN A 46 7.72 -7.75 -9.73
C ASN A 46 9.19 -7.32 -9.65
N MET A 47 9.84 -7.28 -10.80
CA MET A 47 11.18 -6.76 -10.96
C MET A 47 11.18 -5.71 -12.07
N LYS A 48 11.60 -4.50 -11.72
CA LYS A 48 11.80 -3.40 -12.67
C LYS A 48 13.30 -3.17 -12.86
N ARG A 49 13.76 -3.13 -14.10
CA ARG A 49 15.11 -2.75 -14.46
C ARG A 49 15.13 -1.31 -14.97
N TYR A 50 16.12 -0.56 -14.55
CA TYR A 50 16.30 0.86 -14.88
C TYR A 50 17.47 1.00 -15.87
N TYR A 51 17.23 0.65 -17.12
CA TYR A 51 18.23 0.73 -18.19
C TYR A 51 18.79 2.14 -18.38
N GLU A 52 17.98 3.15 -18.06
CA GLU A 52 18.38 4.57 -18.14
C GLU A 52 19.48 4.95 -17.16
N LEU A 53 19.70 4.16 -16.11
CA LEU A 53 20.80 4.36 -15.15
C LEU A 53 22.04 3.52 -15.47
N GLU A 54 21.90 2.49 -16.31
CA GLU A 54 23.00 1.57 -16.61
C GLU A 54 23.98 2.17 -17.62
N ASN A 55 25.25 1.79 -17.47
CA ASN A 55 26.37 2.20 -18.33
C ASN A 55 26.60 3.71 -18.43
N LYS A 56 26.00 4.52 -17.53
CA LYS A 56 26.30 5.94 -17.44
C LYS A 56 27.45 6.18 -16.46
N PRO A 57 28.42 7.02 -16.82
CA PRO A 57 29.50 7.36 -15.91
C PRO A 57 28.99 8.29 -14.80
N PHE A 58 29.33 7.96 -13.57
CA PHE A 58 29.16 8.78 -12.38
C PHE A 58 30.55 9.05 -11.78
N LYS A 59 30.63 10.04 -10.91
CA LYS A 59 31.82 10.26 -10.12
C LYS A 59 31.51 9.95 -8.65
N ASN A 60 32.39 9.19 -8.00
CA ASN A 60 32.31 8.98 -6.57
C ASN A 60 32.80 10.25 -5.83
N LYS A 61 32.74 10.21 -4.50
CA LYS A 61 33.21 11.32 -3.65
C LYS A 61 34.71 11.67 -3.84
N ASP A 62 35.51 10.73 -4.35
CA ASP A 62 36.94 10.89 -4.61
C ASP A 62 37.22 11.29 -6.07
N ASN A 63 36.16 11.68 -6.81
CA ASN A 63 36.17 12.12 -8.20
C ASN A 63 36.58 11.01 -9.21
N GLU A 64 36.55 9.75 -8.80
CA GLU A 64 36.85 8.62 -9.66
C GLU A 64 35.62 8.22 -10.48
N PRO A 65 35.78 7.82 -11.75
CA PRO A 65 34.68 7.36 -12.57
C PRO A 65 34.18 5.98 -12.11
N ILE A 66 32.88 5.88 -11.88
CA ILE A 66 32.19 4.64 -11.61
C ILE A 66 31.04 4.44 -12.60
N PHE A 67 30.69 3.20 -12.85
CA PHE A 67 29.59 2.83 -13.73
C PHE A 67 28.59 1.93 -12.98
N ILE A 68 27.31 2.16 -13.18
CA ILE A 68 26.28 1.24 -12.73
C ILE A 68 26.17 0.14 -13.79
N SER A 69 26.60 -1.06 -13.47
CA SER A 69 26.50 -2.20 -14.39
C SER A 69 25.09 -2.73 -14.53
N GLN A 70 24.32 -2.73 -13.42
CA GLN A 70 22.92 -3.13 -13.38
C GLN A 70 22.16 -2.31 -12.34
N ALA A 71 20.98 -1.83 -12.71
CA ALA A 71 20.06 -1.12 -11.80
C ALA A 71 18.69 -1.79 -11.86
N TYR A 72 18.27 -2.42 -10.76
CA TYR A 72 16.97 -3.06 -10.69
C TYR A 72 16.33 -2.90 -9.30
N GLN A 73 15.02 -2.99 -9.28
CA GLN A 73 14.22 -3.03 -8.06
C GLN A 73 13.34 -4.27 -8.10
N THR A 74 13.36 -5.04 -7.02
CA THR A 74 12.45 -6.18 -6.85
C THR A 74 11.47 -5.86 -5.74
N ILE A 75 10.18 -6.06 -6.02
CA ILE A 75 9.10 -5.92 -5.05
C ILE A 75 8.46 -7.29 -4.90
N LYS A 76 8.43 -7.80 -3.67
CA LYS A 76 7.67 -9.00 -3.30
C LYS A 76 6.70 -8.63 -2.19
N MET A 77 5.42 -8.85 -2.43
CA MET A 77 4.37 -8.60 -1.47
C MET A 77 3.38 -9.75 -1.47
N THR A 78 3.00 -10.20 -0.29
CA THR A 78 1.92 -11.16 -0.10
C THR A 78 0.91 -10.57 0.87
N LEU A 79 -0.36 -10.60 0.50
CA LEU A 79 -1.49 -10.25 1.37
C LEU A 79 -2.47 -11.43 1.37
N ASN A 80 -2.86 -11.90 2.55
CA ASN A 80 -3.83 -12.98 2.72
C ASN A 80 -4.61 -12.79 4.03
N ASN A 81 -5.50 -13.73 4.35
CA ASN A 81 -6.34 -13.70 5.56
C ASN A 81 -5.56 -13.78 6.89
N LYS A 82 -4.27 -14.05 6.87
CA LYS A 82 -3.38 -14.04 8.05
C LYS A 82 -2.61 -12.74 8.20
N GLY A 83 -2.70 -11.85 7.22
CA GLY A 83 -2.02 -10.57 7.17
C GLY A 83 -1.23 -10.34 5.89
N GLY A 84 -0.49 -9.25 5.86
CA GLY A 84 0.40 -8.88 4.75
C GLY A 84 1.86 -9.09 5.13
N SER A 85 2.66 -9.52 4.16
CA SER A 85 4.11 -9.55 4.24
C SER A 85 4.67 -8.79 3.05
N VAL A 86 5.43 -7.74 3.34
CA VAL A 86 6.31 -7.11 2.36
C VAL A 86 7.72 -7.42 2.81
N LYS A 87 8.53 -8.03 1.96
CA LYS A 87 9.95 -8.17 2.24
C LYS A 87 10.65 -6.81 2.04
N SER A 88 10.48 -6.01 3.02
CA SER A 88 11.21 -4.84 3.42
C SER A 88 10.81 -4.72 4.90
N GLU A 89 11.73 -4.86 5.82
CA GLU A 89 11.45 -5.08 7.25
C GLU A 89 10.51 -4.01 7.82
N ALA A 90 9.30 -4.42 8.21
CA ALA A 90 8.38 -3.60 9.00
C ALA A 90 7.52 -4.51 9.89
N GLY A 91 7.50 -4.22 11.17
CA GLY A 91 6.71 -4.95 12.17
C GLY A 91 5.26 -4.46 12.21
N LEU A 92 4.32 -5.38 12.44
CA LEU A 92 2.90 -5.11 12.68
C LEU A 92 2.59 -5.23 14.17
N ILE A 93 2.00 -4.19 14.75
CA ILE A 93 1.44 -4.19 16.11
C ILE A 93 -0.08 -4.21 16.00
N THR A 94 -0.73 -5.24 16.53
CA THR A 94 -2.20 -5.32 16.63
C THR A 94 -2.66 -4.89 18.01
N GLN A 95 -3.55 -3.92 18.09
CA GLN A 95 -4.25 -3.56 19.33
C GLN A 95 -5.69 -4.06 19.29
N LYS A 96 -6.11 -4.69 20.40
CA LYS A 96 -7.47 -5.18 20.61
C LYS A 96 -8.27 -4.08 21.30
N TYR A 97 -9.33 -3.62 20.68
CA TYR A 97 -10.25 -2.65 21.30
C TYR A 97 -11.61 -3.32 21.56
N ALA A 98 -12.11 -3.21 22.79
CA ALA A 98 -13.43 -3.69 23.18
C ALA A 98 -14.32 -2.49 23.46
N GLY A 99 -15.25 -2.21 22.56
CA GLY A 99 -16.31 -1.23 22.75
C GLY A 99 -17.47 -1.56 21.84
N LYS A 100 -18.63 -1.84 22.46
CA LYS A 100 -19.85 -2.22 21.74
C LYS A 100 -20.57 -0.94 21.31
N ILE A 101 -20.51 -0.62 20.01
CA ILE A 101 -21.38 0.36 19.36
C ILE A 101 -22.21 -0.41 18.33
N GLU A 102 -23.52 -0.48 18.54
CA GLU A 102 -24.43 -1.04 17.54
C GLU A 102 -24.59 -0.02 16.41
N THR A 103 -23.91 -0.27 15.32
CA THR A 103 -24.09 0.42 14.04
C THR A 103 -24.66 -0.57 13.03
N ASP A 104 -25.34 -0.07 12.01
CA ASP A 104 -25.76 -0.91 10.88
C ASP A 104 -24.54 -1.61 10.29
N PRO A 105 -24.66 -2.90 9.89
CA PRO A 105 -23.55 -3.64 9.32
C PRO A 105 -22.99 -2.95 8.07
N ARG A 106 -21.68 -2.75 8.03
CA ARG A 106 -20.98 -2.20 6.87
C ARG A 106 -20.22 -3.31 6.16
N ASP A 107 -20.24 -3.30 4.84
CA ASP A 107 -19.47 -4.23 4.00
C ASP A 107 -18.33 -3.49 3.30
N PHE A 108 -17.10 -3.78 3.74
CA PHE A 108 -15.87 -3.27 3.17
C PHE A 108 -15.31 -4.28 2.16
N ASN A 109 -15.84 -4.25 0.96
CA ASN A 109 -15.46 -5.14 -0.13
C ASN A 109 -14.48 -4.45 -1.09
N PHE A 110 -13.28 -5.02 -1.25
CA PHE A 110 -12.19 -4.52 -2.11
C PHE A 110 -11.94 -5.45 -3.30
N ASN A 111 -13.00 -6.03 -3.89
CA ASN A 111 -12.92 -6.92 -5.05
C ASN A 111 -12.84 -6.19 -6.41
N ASP A 112 -12.73 -4.88 -6.40
CA ASP A 112 -12.62 -4.02 -7.57
C ASP A 112 -11.37 -3.13 -7.45
N LYS A 113 -11.33 -1.99 -8.10
CA LYS A 113 -10.22 -1.03 -8.03
C LYS A 113 -9.98 -0.52 -6.62
N PHE A 114 -8.76 -0.62 -6.18
CA PHE A 114 -8.34 -0.02 -4.92
C PHE A 114 -6.87 0.38 -4.92
N THR A 115 -6.52 1.33 -4.07
CA THR A 115 -5.12 1.65 -3.76
C THR A 115 -4.84 1.31 -2.31
N MET A 116 -3.73 0.64 -2.07
CA MET A 116 -3.25 0.32 -0.74
C MET A 116 -1.99 1.11 -0.43
N PHE A 117 -1.94 1.66 0.79
CA PHE A 117 -0.76 2.29 1.37
C PHE A 117 -0.32 1.56 2.62
N LEU A 118 0.97 1.29 2.74
CA LEU A 118 1.58 0.94 4.02
C LEU A 118 2.14 2.20 4.64
N LEU A 119 1.77 2.42 5.89
CA LEU A 119 2.10 3.65 6.62
C LEU A 119 3.06 3.31 7.76
N SER A 120 3.98 4.21 8.04
CA SER A 120 4.77 4.19 9.27
C SER A 120 3.91 4.57 10.48
N ASP A 121 4.46 4.46 11.68
CA ASP A 121 3.80 4.90 12.92
C ASP A 121 3.46 6.41 12.90
N SER A 122 4.19 7.19 12.12
CA SER A 122 3.93 8.62 11.87
C SER A 122 2.92 8.90 10.76
N ASN A 123 2.18 7.87 10.29
CA ASN A 123 1.24 7.95 9.17
C ASN A 123 1.87 8.39 7.84
N THR A 124 3.18 8.21 7.67
CA THR A 124 3.86 8.52 6.40
C THR A 124 3.84 7.27 5.50
N PRO A 125 3.31 7.37 4.27
CA PRO A 125 3.35 6.27 3.32
C PRO A 125 4.79 5.92 2.94
N TYR A 126 5.18 4.66 3.05
CA TYR A 126 6.46 4.15 2.58
C TYR A 126 6.32 3.10 1.47
N PHE A 127 5.11 2.63 1.22
CA PHE A 127 4.77 1.75 0.10
C PHE A 127 3.37 2.08 -0.38
N ALA A 128 3.17 2.05 -1.70
CA ALA A 128 1.87 2.19 -2.33
C ALA A 128 1.70 1.18 -3.45
N LEU A 129 0.50 0.63 -3.58
CA LEU A 129 0.09 -0.29 -4.62
C LEU A 129 -1.26 0.14 -5.16
N ASN A 130 -1.38 0.32 -6.48
CA ASN A 130 -2.64 0.52 -7.16
C ASN A 130 -3.06 -0.79 -7.85
N VAL A 131 -4.27 -1.25 -7.59
CA VAL A 131 -4.88 -2.42 -8.20
C VAL A 131 -6.00 -1.95 -9.11
N GLU A 132 -5.79 -2.09 -10.41
CA GLU A 132 -6.77 -1.75 -11.46
C GLU A 132 -7.68 -2.95 -11.80
N ASP A 133 -7.10 -4.15 -11.83
CA ASP A 133 -7.81 -5.42 -11.99
C ASP A 133 -7.20 -6.46 -11.05
N ILE A 134 -8.04 -7.09 -10.25
CA ILE A 134 -7.62 -8.13 -9.29
C ILE A 134 -7.04 -9.36 -10.00
N LYS A 135 -7.49 -9.65 -11.20
CA LYS A 135 -7.04 -10.81 -11.98
C LYS A 135 -5.55 -10.77 -12.31
N ASP A 136 -4.95 -9.59 -12.33
CA ASP A 136 -3.52 -9.42 -12.59
C ASP A 136 -2.63 -9.91 -11.43
N PHE A 137 -3.25 -10.25 -10.27
CA PHE A 137 -2.52 -10.54 -9.03
C PHE A 137 -2.91 -11.88 -8.37
N GLN A 138 -3.75 -12.68 -9.05
CA GLN A 138 -4.22 -13.99 -8.57
C GLN A 138 -3.46 -15.16 -9.21
#